data_617a5be125bccd98a748ec37a3e74879
#
_entry.id   617a5be125bccd98a748ec37a3e74879
#
_cell.length_a   1.000
_cell.length_b   1.000
_cell.length_c   1.000
_cell.angle_alpha   90.00
_cell.angle_beta   90.00
_cell.angle_gamma   90.00
#
_symmetry.space_group_name_H-M   'P 1'
#
loop_
_entity.id
_entity.type
_entity.pdbx_description
1 polymer ?
#
loop_
_entity_poly.entity_id
_entity_poly.type
_entity_poly.pdbx_seq_one_letter_code
_entity_poly.pdbx_strand_id
1 'polypeptide(L)'
;VLKDRLERVGLEDRLEELWDKAVDTAISSKNRNGYGQVAGSIGPLHASYRPDLIPDAIEGSRQYKDVINHLGAKCDILLIETVSSIEHAKAALIAAKNIEIPVWMAFTTEDFDGTKLRSGEELYLVKNLFNTYKIDVVLVNCSRPEVTKDSLRIIADLNRPFGAYANGFTEITSGFLEDFPTVDALKERHDLSPQEYSKFAMEWVEMGATIIGGCCEVGPKHIEQLAKDLKNNGHKIV
;
A
#
# COMPACT_ATOMS: atom_id res chain seq x y z
N VAL A 1 -5.06 -11.44 2.67
CA VAL A 1 -4.32 -12.63 2.24
C VAL A 1 -4.79 -13.05 0.85
N LEU A 2 -3.91 -13.63 0.04
CA LEU A 2 -4.18 -14.14 -1.29
C LEU A 2 -4.14 -15.68 -1.30
N LYS A 3 -4.80 -16.29 -2.29
CA LYS A 3 -4.97 -17.75 -2.38
C LYS A 3 -3.64 -18.48 -2.39
N ASP A 4 -2.69 -18.02 -3.20
CA ASP A 4 -1.35 -18.60 -3.33
C ASP A 4 -0.56 -18.67 -2.01
N ARG A 5 -0.86 -17.74 -1.07
CA ARG A 5 -0.25 -17.74 0.26
C ARG A 5 -0.84 -18.81 1.16
N LEU A 6 -2.14 -19.04 1.07
CA LEU A 6 -2.83 -20.07 1.85
C LEU A 6 -2.57 -21.47 1.34
N GLU A 7 -2.43 -21.66 0.03
CA GLU A 7 -2.04 -22.93 -0.59
C GLU A 7 -0.72 -23.48 -0.03
N ARG A 8 0.23 -22.58 0.28
CA ARG A 8 1.52 -22.97 0.89
C ARG A 8 1.41 -23.62 2.27
N VAL A 9 0.32 -23.37 2.98
CA VAL A 9 0.08 -23.88 4.34
C VAL A 9 -1.19 -24.73 4.43
N GLY A 10 -1.81 -25.10 3.29
CA GLY A 10 -3.00 -25.95 3.23
C GLY A 10 -4.25 -25.32 3.83
N LEU A 11 -4.41 -24.02 3.68
CA LEU A 11 -5.53 -23.24 4.22
C LEU A 11 -6.34 -22.51 3.14
N GLU A 12 -6.18 -22.87 1.87
CA GLU A 12 -6.85 -22.25 0.72
C GLU A 12 -8.38 -22.34 0.81
N ASP A 13 -8.90 -23.40 1.37
CA ASP A 13 -10.35 -23.61 1.57
C ASP A 13 -10.96 -22.61 2.58
N ARG A 14 -10.13 -21.92 3.36
CA ARG A 14 -10.56 -20.91 4.33
C ARG A 14 -10.43 -19.48 3.83
N LEU A 15 -10.14 -19.28 2.57
CA LEU A 15 -9.80 -17.97 2.01
C LEU A 15 -10.92 -16.93 2.26
N GLU A 16 -12.17 -17.25 1.89
CA GLU A 16 -13.29 -16.32 2.08
C GLU A 16 -13.60 -16.07 3.56
N GLU A 17 -13.54 -17.11 4.40
CA GLU A 17 -13.70 -16.97 5.86
C GLU A 17 -12.67 -15.98 6.43
N LEU A 18 -11.43 -16.05 5.97
CA LEU A 18 -10.36 -15.16 6.43
C LEU A 18 -10.52 -13.73 5.94
N TRP A 19 -11.00 -13.54 4.70
CA TRP A 19 -11.37 -12.22 4.21
C TRP A 19 -12.49 -11.61 5.04
N ASP A 20 -13.55 -12.38 5.32
CA ASP A 20 -14.67 -11.92 6.14
C ASP A 20 -14.22 -11.53 7.54
N LYS A 21 -13.45 -12.36 8.19
CA LYS A 21 -12.90 -12.04 9.53
C LYS A 21 -12.06 -10.76 9.55
N ALA A 22 -11.25 -10.54 8.51
CA ALA A 22 -10.44 -9.32 8.41
C ALA A 22 -11.33 -8.08 8.27
N VAL A 23 -12.33 -8.13 7.38
CA VAL A 23 -13.29 -7.04 7.18
C VAL A 23 -14.11 -6.79 8.44
N ASP A 24 -14.67 -7.82 9.06
CA ASP A 24 -15.47 -7.70 10.29
C ASP A 24 -14.66 -7.09 11.45
N THR A 25 -13.38 -7.46 11.56
CA THR A 25 -12.46 -6.88 12.55
C THR A 25 -12.27 -5.38 12.33
N ALA A 26 -12.05 -4.97 11.08
CA ALA A 26 -11.90 -3.56 10.71
C ALA A 26 -13.20 -2.77 10.93
N ILE A 27 -14.36 -3.31 10.52
CA ILE A 27 -15.68 -2.70 10.76
C ILE A 27 -15.95 -2.56 12.25
N SER A 28 -15.66 -3.59 13.05
CA SER A 28 -15.84 -3.55 14.51
C SER A 28 -14.96 -2.47 15.14
N SER A 29 -13.73 -2.29 14.64
CA SER A 29 -12.83 -1.22 15.10
C SER A 29 -13.34 0.16 14.73
N LYS A 30 -13.78 0.35 13.48
CA LYS A 30 -14.44 1.59 13.00
C LYS A 30 -15.64 1.95 13.88
N ASN A 31 -16.52 0.98 14.14
CA ASN A 31 -17.72 1.21 14.95
C ASN A 31 -17.41 1.60 16.40
N ARG A 32 -16.38 1.00 17.01
CA ARG A 32 -15.91 1.39 18.35
C ARG A 32 -15.31 2.80 18.38
N ASN A 33 -14.64 3.19 17.32
CA ASN A 33 -14.04 4.52 17.20
C ASN A 33 -15.10 5.61 16.88
N GLY A 34 -16.21 5.24 16.26
CA GLY A 34 -17.31 6.15 15.90
C GLY A 34 -17.09 6.92 14.59
N TYR A 35 -15.93 6.80 13.94
CA TYR A 35 -15.63 7.44 12.64
C TYR A 35 -14.53 6.64 11.91
N GLY A 36 -14.28 7.00 10.65
CA GLY A 36 -13.30 6.38 9.77
C GLY A 36 -13.94 5.55 8.66
N GLN A 37 -13.10 5.03 7.79
CA GLN A 37 -13.49 4.17 6.67
C GLN A 37 -12.69 2.86 6.72
N VAL A 38 -13.25 1.80 6.15
CA VAL A 38 -12.57 0.50 6.02
C VAL A 38 -12.01 0.38 4.61
N ALA A 39 -10.69 0.31 4.52
CA ALA A 39 -10.00 0.04 3.27
C ALA A 39 -9.71 -1.46 3.13
N GLY A 40 -10.24 -2.07 2.06
CA GLY A 40 -9.90 -3.43 1.66
C GLY A 40 -8.51 -3.45 1.02
N SER A 41 -7.51 -3.85 1.79
CA SER A 41 -6.11 -3.90 1.34
C SER A 41 -5.82 -5.14 0.52
N ILE A 42 -5.21 -4.94 -0.65
CA ILE A 42 -4.80 -5.99 -1.59
C ILE A 42 -3.32 -5.81 -1.92
N GLY A 43 -2.51 -6.73 -1.45
CA GLY A 43 -1.07 -6.76 -1.72
C GLY A 43 -0.71 -7.48 -3.03
N PRO A 44 0.60 -7.59 -3.33
CA PRO A 44 1.11 -8.23 -4.53
C PRO A 44 0.78 -9.73 -4.61
N LEU A 45 0.54 -10.22 -5.81
CA LEU A 45 0.54 -11.66 -6.11
C LEU A 45 1.94 -12.25 -5.86
N HIS A 46 1.98 -13.51 -5.46
CA HIS A 46 3.17 -14.34 -5.26
C HIS A 46 4.19 -13.81 -4.24
N ALA A 47 4.77 -12.63 -4.43
CA ALA A 47 5.75 -12.07 -3.49
C ALA A 47 5.74 -10.54 -3.50
N SER A 48 5.95 -9.93 -2.32
CA SER A 48 6.18 -8.49 -2.21
C SER A 48 7.58 -8.14 -2.76
N TYR A 49 7.71 -6.98 -3.40
CA TYR A 49 8.96 -6.46 -3.97
C TYR A 49 9.60 -7.32 -5.08
N ARG A 50 8.85 -8.28 -5.63
CA ARG A 50 9.28 -9.19 -6.69
C ARG A 50 8.46 -8.94 -7.97
N PRO A 51 8.74 -7.82 -8.71
CA PRO A 51 8.04 -7.52 -9.97
C PRO A 51 8.23 -8.61 -11.02
N ASP A 52 9.32 -9.36 -10.96
CA ASP A 52 9.64 -10.48 -11.83
C ASP A 52 8.72 -11.70 -11.66
N LEU A 53 8.04 -11.82 -10.51
CA LEU A 53 7.08 -12.89 -10.24
C LEU A 53 5.62 -12.49 -10.53
N ILE A 54 5.37 -11.25 -10.87
CA ILE A 54 4.01 -10.81 -11.23
C ILE A 54 3.66 -11.35 -12.61
N PRO A 55 2.54 -12.06 -12.77
CA PRO A 55 2.06 -12.52 -14.07
C PRO A 55 1.79 -11.35 -15.03
N ASP A 56 1.65 -11.63 -16.32
CA ASP A 56 1.13 -10.61 -17.25
C ASP A 56 -0.22 -10.06 -16.77
N ALA A 57 -0.58 -8.86 -17.26
CA ALA A 57 -1.74 -8.14 -16.74
C ALA A 57 -3.06 -8.93 -16.85
N ILE A 58 -3.23 -9.74 -17.87
CA ILE A 58 -4.46 -10.52 -18.08
C ILE A 58 -4.53 -11.69 -17.09
N GLU A 59 -3.46 -12.46 -16.98
CA GLU A 59 -3.41 -13.57 -16.02
C GLU A 59 -3.46 -13.06 -14.58
N GLY A 60 -2.69 -12.03 -14.25
CA GLY A 60 -2.73 -11.39 -12.92
C GLY A 60 -4.12 -10.87 -12.57
N SER A 61 -4.86 -10.32 -13.56
CA SER A 61 -6.22 -9.85 -13.32
C SER A 61 -7.20 -10.96 -12.96
N ARG A 62 -7.03 -12.15 -13.51
CA ARG A 62 -7.84 -13.34 -13.15
C ARG A 62 -7.59 -13.74 -11.69
N GLN A 63 -6.32 -13.70 -11.27
CA GLN A 63 -5.94 -14.06 -9.90
C GLN A 63 -6.41 -13.04 -8.87
N TYR A 64 -6.47 -11.75 -9.23
CA TYR A 64 -6.99 -10.69 -8.36
C TYR A 64 -8.52 -10.64 -8.27
N LYS A 65 -9.23 -11.22 -9.24
CA LYS A 65 -10.67 -11.00 -9.45
C LYS A 65 -11.51 -11.29 -8.20
N ASP A 66 -11.29 -12.42 -7.57
CA ASP A 66 -12.14 -12.87 -6.47
C ASP A 66 -11.94 -12.00 -5.22
N VAL A 67 -10.70 -11.70 -4.83
CA VAL A 67 -10.41 -10.85 -3.68
C VAL A 67 -10.90 -9.42 -3.92
N ILE A 68 -10.72 -8.89 -5.12
CA ILE A 68 -11.18 -7.53 -5.48
C ILE A 68 -12.72 -7.44 -5.40
N ASN A 69 -13.43 -8.41 -5.95
CA ASN A 69 -14.90 -8.43 -5.88
C ASN A 69 -15.39 -8.59 -4.44
N HIS A 70 -14.75 -9.46 -3.65
CA HIS A 70 -15.14 -9.70 -2.27
C HIS A 70 -14.95 -8.45 -1.40
N LEU A 71 -13.77 -7.83 -1.46
CA LEU A 71 -13.49 -6.62 -0.68
C LEU A 71 -14.24 -5.41 -1.22
N GLY A 72 -14.39 -5.28 -2.53
CA GLY A 72 -15.15 -4.22 -3.17
C GLY A 72 -16.63 -4.19 -2.78
N ALA A 73 -17.21 -5.33 -2.42
CA ALA A 73 -18.58 -5.43 -1.94
C ALA A 73 -18.76 -5.12 -0.44
N LYS A 74 -17.68 -5.12 0.34
CA LYS A 74 -17.74 -5.08 1.82
C LYS A 74 -17.01 -3.90 2.45
N CYS A 75 -16.10 -3.25 1.73
CA CYS A 75 -15.27 -2.16 2.22
C CYS A 75 -15.74 -0.81 1.68
N ASP A 76 -15.30 0.27 2.32
CA ASP A 76 -15.58 1.64 1.89
C ASP A 76 -14.60 2.09 0.77
N ILE A 77 -13.40 1.51 0.73
CA ILE A 77 -12.30 1.83 -0.19
C ILE A 77 -11.62 0.53 -0.62
N LEU A 78 -11.23 0.42 -1.88
CA LEU A 78 -10.31 -0.61 -2.36
C LEU A 78 -8.89 -0.04 -2.41
N LEU A 79 -7.98 -0.58 -1.59
CA LEU A 79 -6.59 -0.17 -1.53
C LEU A 79 -5.70 -1.25 -2.15
N ILE A 80 -5.21 -1.00 -3.35
CA ILE A 80 -4.23 -1.85 -4.04
C ILE A 80 -2.85 -1.31 -3.66
N GLU A 81 -2.08 -2.09 -2.91
CA GLU A 81 -0.85 -1.58 -2.29
C GLU A 81 0.40 -2.40 -2.60
N THR A 82 1.56 -1.77 -2.38
CA THR A 82 2.90 -2.33 -2.63
C THR A 82 3.08 -2.73 -4.10
N VAL A 83 2.53 -1.90 -4.99
CA VAL A 83 2.57 -2.12 -6.43
C VAL A 83 3.98 -1.83 -6.93
N SER A 84 4.64 -2.86 -7.45
CA SER A 84 6.08 -2.87 -7.76
C SER A 84 6.42 -2.57 -9.22
N SER A 85 5.44 -2.62 -10.13
CA SER A 85 5.62 -2.39 -11.57
C SER A 85 4.34 -1.85 -12.23
N ILE A 86 4.45 -1.32 -13.43
CA ILE A 86 3.29 -0.89 -14.23
C ILE A 86 2.44 -2.09 -14.64
N GLU A 87 3.05 -3.22 -14.93
CA GLU A 87 2.33 -4.45 -15.27
C GLU A 87 1.51 -4.98 -14.09
N HIS A 88 2.08 -4.92 -12.88
CA HIS A 88 1.36 -5.22 -11.64
C HIS A 88 0.14 -4.29 -11.46
N ALA A 89 0.32 -2.98 -11.64
CA ALA A 89 -0.79 -2.03 -11.57
C ALA A 89 -1.91 -2.37 -12.56
N LYS A 90 -1.57 -2.68 -13.82
CA LYS A 90 -2.54 -3.07 -14.85
C LYS A 90 -3.32 -4.32 -14.44
N ALA A 91 -2.65 -5.35 -13.92
CA ALA A 91 -3.30 -6.59 -13.49
C ALA A 91 -4.42 -6.31 -12.47
N ALA A 92 -4.11 -5.57 -11.43
CA ALA A 92 -5.09 -5.22 -10.40
C ALA A 92 -6.19 -4.27 -10.92
N LEU A 93 -5.84 -3.29 -11.75
CA LEU A 93 -6.80 -2.32 -12.30
C LEU A 93 -7.77 -2.95 -13.33
N ILE A 94 -7.32 -3.93 -14.11
CA ILE A 94 -8.23 -4.70 -14.98
C ILE A 94 -9.25 -5.46 -14.13
N ALA A 95 -8.83 -6.09 -13.05
CA ALA A 95 -9.73 -6.78 -12.13
C ALA A 95 -10.69 -5.81 -11.42
N ALA A 96 -10.24 -4.59 -11.09
CA ALA A 96 -11.03 -3.57 -10.40
C ALA A 96 -11.94 -2.75 -11.34
N LYS A 97 -11.98 -3.03 -12.65
CA LYS A 97 -12.69 -2.21 -13.66
C LYS A 97 -14.15 -1.89 -13.31
N ASN A 98 -14.86 -2.84 -12.70
CA ASN A 98 -16.27 -2.73 -12.37
C ASN A 98 -16.53 -2.41 -10.88
N ILE A 99 -15.51 -2.03 -10.13
CA ILE A 99 -15.65 -1.67 -8.72
C ILE A 99 -16.16 -0.22 -8.62
N GLU A 100 -17.26 -0.04 -7.88
CA GLU A 100 -17.92 1.27 -7.75
C GLU A 100 -17.29 2.13 -6.65
N ILE A 101 -16.80 1.51 -5.56
CA ILE A 101 -16.13 2.22 -4.47
C ILE A 101 -14.82 2.87 -4.93
N PRO A 102 -14.29 3.87 -4.21
CA PRO A 102 -12.99 4.48 -4.54
C PRO A 102 -11.87 3.46 -4.63
N VAL A 103 -11.05 3.58 -5.68
CA VAL A 103 -9.85 2.75 -5.89
C VAL A 103 -8.61 3.59 -5.60
N TRP A 104 -7.88 3.20 -4.57
CA TRP A 104 -6.60 3.79 -4.18
C TRP A 104 -5.47 2.89 -4.62
N MET A 105 -4.43 3.47 -5.21
CA MET A 105 -3.26 2.74 -5.72
C MET A 105 -2.00 3.23 -5.01
N ALA A 106 -1.30 2.32 -4.35
CA ALA A 106 -0.06 2.62 -3.64
C ALA A 106 1.13 1.89 -4.28
N PHE A 107 2.08 2.66 -4.77
CA PHE A 107 3.29 2.17 -5.41
C PHE A 107 4.43 2.01 -4.41
N THR A 108 5.28 1.02 -4.62
CA THR A 108 6.54 0.86 -3.87
C THR A 108 7.73 1.16 -4.78
N THR A 109 8.64 1.99 -4.29
CA THR A 109 9.83 2.45 -5.01
C THR A 109 11.08 1.75 -4.53
N GLU A 110 12.18 1.90 -5.25
CA GLU A 110 13.49 1.40 -4.84
C GLU A 110 13.93 2.01 -3.50
N ASP A 111 14.77 1.30 -2.75
CA ASP A 111 15.17 1.71 -1.40
C ASP A 111 16.01 2.99 -1.38
N PHE A 112 16.71 3.29 -2.47
CA PHE A 112 17.64 4.43 -2.56
C PHE A 112 17.31 5.38 -3.71
N ASP A 113 16.24 5.10 -4.48
CA ASP A 113 15.78 5.95 -5.59
C ASP A 113 14.25 6.01 -5.63
N GLY A 114 13.68 7.03 -5.00
CA GLY A 114 12.22 7.25 -4.97
C GLY A 114 11.62 7.62 -6.32
N THR A 115 12.41 7.80 -7.36
CA THR A 115 11.94 8.11 -8.73
C THR A 115 11.62 6.85 -9.54
N LYS A 116 12.00 5.67 -9.03
CA LYS A 116 11.82 4.39 -9.72
C LYS A 116 10.97 3.41 -8.92
N LEU A 117 10.11 2.67 -9.62
CA LEU A 117 9.45 1.49 -9.08
C LEU A 117 10.47 0.37 -8.80
N ARG A 118 10.10 -0.62 -8.00
CA ARG A 118 10.94 -1.81 -7.75
C ARG A 118 11.33 -2.59 -9.02
N SER A 119 10.59 -2.42 -10.09
CA SER A 119 10.89 -2.96 -11.43
C SER A 119 12.00 -2.21 -12.17
N GLY A 120 12.47 -1.07 -11.64
CA GLY A 120 13.35 -0.15 -12.33
C GLY A 120 12.64 0.81 -13.30
N GLU A 121 11.33 0.67 -13.48
CA GLU A 121 10.54 1.59 -14.31
C GLU A 121 10.44 2.97 -13.63
N GLU A 122 10.50 4.02 -14.41
CA GLU A 122 10.35 5.39 -13.91
C GLU A 122 8.95 5.62 -13.33
N LEU A 123 8.85 6.09 -12.10
CA LEU A 123 7.58 6.29 -11.40
C LEU A 123 6.63 7.22 -12.16
N TYR A 124 7.14 8.25 -12.86
CA TYR A 124 6.30 9.18 -13.63
C TYR A 124 5.48 8.49 -14.73
N LEU A 125 5.86 7.29 -15.17
CA LEU A 125 5.13 6.54 -16.20
C LEU A 125 3.76 6.04 -15.72
N VAL A 126 3.52 5.99 -14.40
CA VAL A 126 2.21 5.62 -13.85
C VAL A 126 1.09 6.54 -14.33
N LYS A 127 1.40 7.77 -14.76
CA LYS A 127 0.44 8.70 -15.35
C LYS A 127 -0.32 8.10 -16.54
N ASN A 128 0.28 7.18 -17.27
CA ASN A 128 -0.34 6.55 -18.43
C ASN A 128 -1.52 5.64 -18.05
N LEU A 129 -1.56 5.14 -16.79
CA LEU A 129 -2.66 4.31 -16.27
C LEU A 129 -3.97 5.09 -16.17
N PHE A 130 -3.91 6.39 -15.89
CA PHE A 130 -5.08 7.27 -15.71
C PHE A 130 -5.90 7.47 -16.98
N ASN A 131 -5.30 7.23 -18.15
CA ASN A 131 -6.00 7.33 -19.44
C ASN A 131 -6.99 6.18 -19.67
N THR A 132 -6.82 5.07 -18.92
CA THR A 132 -7.56 3.82 -19.16
C THR A 132 -8.31 3.34 -17.93
N TYR A 133 -7.78 3.62 -16.72
CA TYR A 133 -8.29 3.04 -15.49
C TYR A 133 -8.73 4.12 -14.50
N LYS A 134 -9.73 3.78 -13.67
CA LYS A 134 -10.12 4.59 -12.52
C LYS A 134 -9.09 4.42 -11.41
N ILE A 135 -8.44 5.52 -11.03
CA ILE A 135 -7.59 5.62 -9.85
C ILE A 135 -7.97 6.94 -9.17
N ASP A 136 -8.57 6.84 -7.98
CA ASP A 136 -9.09 8.01 -7.26
C ASP A 136 -8.01 8.68 -6.40
N VAL A 137 -7.07 7.88 -5.88
CA VAL A 137 -5.96 8.33 -5.02
C VAL A 137 -4.67 7.62 -5.42
N VAL A 138 -3.54 8.33 -5.38
CA VAL A 138 -2.21 7.78 -5.65
C VAL A 138 -1.34 7.90 -4.39
N LEU A 139 -0.74 6.80 -3.99
CA LEU A 139 0.06 6.74 -2.77
C LEU A 139 1.44 6.14 -3.06
N VAL A 140 2.37 6.36 -2.15
CA VAL A 140 3.64 5.63 -2.08
C VAL A 140 3.68 4.89 -0.75
N ASN A 141 3.97 3.59 -0.79
CA ASN A 141 4.02 2.79 0.42
C ASN A 141 5.17 1.80 0.44
N CYS A 142 5.44 1.27 1.63
CA CYS A 142 6.46 0.23 1.83
C CYS A 142 7.82 0.55 1.16
N SER A 143 8.11 1.83 1.05
CA SER A 143 9.41 2.40 0.66
C SER A 143 10.03 3.05 1.88
N ARG A 144 11.32 3.35 1.82
CA ARG A 144 11.99 4.05 2.92
C ARG A 144 11.51 5.50 3.02
N PRO A 145 11.39 6.07 4.24
CA PRO A 145 10.94 7.46 4.42
C PRO A 145 11.80 8.48 3.67
N GLU A 146 13.11 8.23 3.56
CA GLU A 146 14.08 9.15 2.96
C GLU A 146 13.83 9.39 1.47
N VAL A 147 13.41 8.35 0.72
CA VAL A 147 13.16 8.44 -0.72
C VAL A 147 11.72 8.85 -1.05
N THR A 148 10.82 8.75 -0.09
CA THR A 148 9.38 9.06 -0.27
C THR A 148 9.15 10.48 -0.76
N LYS A 149 9.98 11.44 -0.34
CA LYS A 149 9.88 12.84 -0.79
C LYS A 149 10.04 13.00 -2.29
N ASP A 150 10.96 12.27 -2.92
CA ASP A 150 11.16 12.33 -4.37
C ASP A 150 10.00 11.69 -5.12
N SER A 151 9.47 10.59 -4.59
CA SER A 151 8.26 9.96 -5.13
C SER A 151 7.05 10.89 -5.06
N LEU A 152 6.84 11.58 -3.92
CA LEU A 152 5.72 12.50 -3.75
C LEU A 152 5.78 13.69 -4.70
N ARG A 153 6.97 14.23 -5.03
CA ARG A 153 7.10 15.28 -6.04
C ARG A 153 6.56 14.83 -7.40
N ILE A 154 6.78 13.57 -7.75
CA ILE A 154 6.33 13.02 -9.04
C ILE A 154 4.81 12.81 -9.03
N ILE A 155 4.27 12.20 -7.97
CA ILE A 155 2.83 11.86 -7.94
C ILE A 155 1.94 13.06 -7.65
N ALA A 156 2.46 14.12 -7.04
CA ALA A 156 1.72 15.38 -6.85
C ALA A 156 1.26 16.02 -8.18
N ASP A 157 2.04 15.84 -9.25
CA ASP A 157 1.73 16.36 -10.59
C ASP A 157 0.59 15.58 -11.30
N LEU A 158 0.08 14.51 -10.68
CA LEU A 158 -0.97 13.69 -11.30
C LEU A 158 -2.39 14.24 -11.12
N ASN A 159 -2.55 15.38 -10.44
CA ASN A 159 -3.85 16.02 -10.18
C ASN A 159 -4.86 15.08 -9.49
N ARG A 160 -4.41 14.31 -8.52
CA ARG A 160 -5.21 13.43 -7.66
C ARG A 160 -4.82 13.66 -6.20
N PRO A 161 -5.72 13.37 -5.24
CA PRO A 161 -5.30 13.24 -3.86
C PRO A 161 -4.15 12.24 -3.77
N PHE A 162 -3.14 12.57 -2.97
CA PHE A 162 -1.94 11.74 -2.85
C PHE A 162 -1.43 11.69 -1.41
N GLY A 163 -0.53 10.75 -1.15
CA GLY A 163 0.08 10.62 0.16
C GLY A 163 1.06 9.47 0.26
N ALA A 164 1.45 9.13 1.48
CA ALA A 164 2.43 8.09 1.74
C ALA A 164 2.25 7.40 3.10
N TYR A 165 2.71 6.14 3.14
CA TYR A 165 2.87 5.33 4.35
C TYR A 165 4.10 4.42 4.19
N ALA A 166 5.24 4.94 4.65
CA ALA A 166 6.55 4.30 4.51
C ALA A 166 6.75 3.14 5.49
N ASN A 167 7.78 2.33 5.26
CA ASN A 167 8.17 1.26 6.17
C ASN A 167 9.28 1.68 7.14
N GLY A 168 9.51 0.86 8.17
CA GLY A 168 10.55 1.01 9.16
C GLY A 168 11.73 0.04 8.97
N PHE A 169 11.99 -0.44 7.76
CA PHE A 169 13.15 -1.28 7.45
C PHE A 169 14.35 -0.47 6.96
N THR A 170 15.54 -1.00 7.16
CA THR A 170 16.76 -0.39 6.63
C THR A 170 16.81 -0.47 5.11
N GLU A 171 16.46 -1.61 4.56
CA GLU A 171 16.35 -1.92 3.12
C GLU A 171 15.62 -3.25 2.93
N ILE A 172 15.16 -3.52 1.71
CA ILE A 172 14.65 -4.85 1.35
C ILE A 172 15.84 -5.72 0.95
N THR A 173 16.21 -6.65 1.83
CA THR A 173 17.40 -7.49 1.67
C THR A 173 17.20 -8.55 0.59
N SER A 174 18.30 -9.05 0.00
CA SER A 174 18.24 -10.19 -0.93
C SER A 174 17.62 -11.44 -0.31
N GLY A 175 17.83 -11.69 0.99
CA GLY A 175 17.18 -12.80 1.69
C GLY A 175 15.66 -12.71 1.76
N PHE A 176 15.11 -11.49 1.78
CA PHE A 176 13.64 -11.31 1.70
C PHE A 176 13.09 -11.50 0.27
N LEU A 177 13.95 -11.47 -0.73
CA LEU A 177 13.59 -11.71 -2.13
C LEU A 177 13.70 -13.19 -2.55
N GLU A 178 14.09 -14.07 -1.65
CA GLU A 178 14.13 -15.52 -1.86
C GLU A 178 12.73 -16.15 -1.73
N ASP A 179 12.65 -17.45 -1.99
CA ASP A 179 11.40 -18.18 -1.84
C ASP A 179 11.00 -18.31 -0.37
N PHE A 180 9.71 -18.05 -0.09
CA PHE A 180 9.11 -18.14 1.26
C PHE A 180 9.80 -17.30 2.34
N PRO A 181 10.06 -16.01 2.11
CA PRO A 181 10.74 -15.18 3.08
C PRO A 181 9.85 -14.95 4.31
N THR A 182 10.51 -14.76 5.46
CA THR A 182 9.87 -14.21 6.67
C THR A 182 10.43 -12.81 6.94
N VAL A 183 9.75 -12.05 7.79
CA VAL A 183 10.21 -10.72 8.21
C VAL A 183 11.56 -10.74 8.92
N ASP A 184 11.99 -11.90 9.43
CA ASP A 184 13.30 -12.09 10.07
C ASP A 184 14.49 -11.83 9.09
N ALA A 185 14.22 -11.90 7.78
CA ALA A 185 15.20 -11.54 6.75
C ALA A 185 15.37 -10.02 6.59
N LEU A 186 14.51 -9.20 7.21
CA LEU A 186 14.56 -7.75 7.19
C LEU A 186 15.11 -7.21 8.52
N LYS A 187 15.73 -6.02 8.47
CA LYS A 187 16.23 -5.34 9.66
C LYS A 187 15.32 -4.17 9.99
N GLU A 188 14.70 -4.23 11.18
CA GLU A 188 14.00 -3.11 11.79
C GLU A 188 14.97 -1.95 12.02
N ARG A 189 14.49 -0.74 11.83
CA ARG A 189 15.22 0.51 12.11
C ARG A 189 14.99 0.94 13.55
N HIS A 190 16.05 0.94 14.34
CA HIS A 190 16.02 1.45 15.72
C HIS A 190 16.15 2.97 15.82
N ASP A 191 16.60 3.63 14.74
CA ASP A 191 16.73 5.08 14.62
C ASP A 191 15.40 5.76 14.20
N LEU A 192 14.40 5.00 13.75
CA LEU A 192 13.12 5.53 13.30
C LEU A 192 12.08 5.48 14.43
N SER A 193 12.30 6.27 15.49
CA SER A 193 11.33 6.42 16.58
C SER A 193 10.01 7.02 16.06
N PRO A 194 8.91 6.94 16.85
CA PRO A 194 7.65 7.63 16.51
C PRO A 194 7.84 9.11 16.19
N GLN A 195 8.72 9.81 16.91
CA GLN A 195 9.03 11.22 16.68
C GLN A 195 9.80 11.43 15.38
N GLU A 196 10.78 10.59 15.08
CA GLU A 196 11.56 10.71 13.84
C GLU A 196 10.70 10.38 12.62
N TYR A 197 9.86 9.33 12.69
CA TYR A 197 8.91 9.01 11.62
C TYR A 197 7.93 10.17 11.37
N SER A 198 7.40 10.76 12.44
CA SER A 198 6.46 11.87 12.34
C SER A 198 7.07 13.09 11.64
N LYS A 199 8.37 13.35 11.78
CA LYS A 199 9.04 14.44 11.05
C LYS A 199 8.97 14.23 9.52
N PHE A 200 9.28 13.02 9.05
CA PHE A 200 9.12 12.69 7.63
C PHE A 200 7.68 12.88 7.17
N ALA A 201 6.72 12.38 7.93
CA ALA A 201 5.32 12.46 7.57
C ALA A 201 4.82 13.91 7.53
N MET A 202 5.27 14.78 8.44
CA MET A 202 4.93 16.21 8.43
C MET A 202 5.54 16.93 7.21
N GLU A 203 6.77 16.59 6.79
CA GLU A 203 7.31 17.10 5.53
C GLU A 203 6.43 16.70 4.32
N TRP A 204 5.90 15.47 4.30
CA TRP A 204 4.99 15.04 3.22
C TRP A 204 3.68 15.83 3.22
N VAL A 205 3.15 16.18 4.41
CA VAL A 205 1.97 17.04 4.54
C VAL A 205 2.26 18.45 4.00
N GLU A 206 3.43 19.02 4.30
CA GLU A 206 3.86 20.32 3.76
C GLU A 206 3.97 20.31 2.23
N MET A 207 4.25 19.17 1.63
CA MET A 207 4.25 18.97 0.17
C MET A 207 2.83 18.82 -0.42
N GLY A 208 1.79 18.81 0.40
CA GLY A 208 0.39 18.68 -0.01
C GLY A 208 -0.19 17.27 0.08
N ALA A 209 0.53 16.31 0.68
CA ALA A 209 -0.03 14.98 0.93
C ALA A 209 -1.22 15.07 1.90
N THR A 210 -2.32 14.42 1.53
CA THR A 210 -3.57 14.42 2.31
C THR A 210 -3.87 13.06 2.96
N ILE A 211 -3.09 12.04 2.62
CA ILE A 211 -3.22 10.69 3.20
C ILE A 211 -1.84 10.29 3.73
N ILE A 212 -1.78 10.10 5.04
CA ILE A 212 -0.54 9.76 5.75
C ILE A 212 -0.81 8.56 6.66
N GLY A 213 0.13 7.64 6.70
CA GLY A 213 0.04 6.44 7.52
C GLY A 213 1.39 5.83 7.79
N GLY A 214 1.40 4.53 8.06
CA GLY A 214 2.59 3.72 8.24
C GLY A 214 2.38 2.32 7.68
N CYS A 215 3.44 1.72 7.14
CA CYS A 215 3.49 0.35 6.65
C CYS A 215 4.23 -0.54 7.67
N CYS A 216 4.98 -1.52 7.21
CA CYS A 216 5.73 -2.46 8.04
C CYS A 216 6.62 -1.75 9.06
N GLU A 217 6.68 -2.26 10.30
CA GLU A 217 7.44 -1.72 11.45
C GLU A 217 7.02 -0.32 11.94
N VAL A 218 6.00 0.29 11.31
CA VAL A 218 5.40 1.55 11.77
C VAL A 218 4.15 1.23 12.59
N GLY A 219 4.37 0.99 13.88
CA GLY A 219 3.34 0.48 14.80
C GLY A 219 2.43 1.57 15.40
N PRO A 220 1.52 1.17 16.31
CA PRO A 220 0.50 2.07 16.88
C PRO A 220 1.06 3.34 17.54
N LYS A 221 2.24 3.28 18.18
CA LYS A 221 2.88 4.44 18.80
C LYS A 221 3.33 5.49 17.77
N HIS A 222 3.75 5.05 16.59
CA HIS A 222 4.08 5.94 15.46
C HIS A 222 2.82 6.67 14.99
N ILE A 223 1.71 5.94 14.83
CA ILE A 223 0.44 6.54 14.38
C ILE A 223 -0.15 7.48 15.43
N GLU A 224 -0.02 7.15 16.73
CA GLU A 224 -0.43 8.03 17.83
C GLU A 224 0.36 9.35 17.80
N GLN A 225 1.70 9.28 17.66
CA GLN A 225 2.55 10.47 17.57
C GLN A 225 2.19 11.31 16.35
N LEU A 226 2.04 10.67 15.19
CA LEU A 226 1.65 11.34 13.94
C LEU A 226 0.30 12.05 14.08
N ALA A 227 -0.70 11.37 14.63
CA ALA A 227 -2.02 11.97 14.85
C ALA A 227 -1.97 13.16 15.80
N LYS A 228 -1.10 13.13 16.83
CA LYS A 228 -0.87 14.24 17.76
C LYS A 228 -0.23 15.42 17.03
N ASP A 229 0.80 15.19 16.23
CA ASP A 229 1.52 16.25 15.53
C ASP A 229 0.65 16.89 14.45
N LEU A 230 -0.13 16.11 13.70
CA LEU A 230 -1.12 16.63 12.75
C LEU A 230 -2.12 17.58 13.45
N LYS A 231 -2.69 17.18 14.58
CA LYS A 231 -3.63 18.01 15.34
C LYS A 231 -2.97 19.29 15.89
N ASN A 232 -1.76 19.19 16.42
CA ASN A 232 -1.00 20.33 16.94
C ASN A 232 -0.67 21.36 15.85
N ASN A 233 -0.53 20.92 14.60
CA ASN A 233 -0.32 21.80 13.44
C ASN A 233 -1.64 22.21 12.75
N GLY A 234 -2.78 22.00 13.39
CA GLY A 234 -4.08 22.49 12.91
C GLY A 234 -4.74 21.63 11.83
N HIS A 235 -4.22 20.44 11.54
CA HIS A 235 -4.82 19.52 10.58
C HIS A 235 -6.00 18.77 11.20
N LYS A 236 -7.06 18.62 10.42
CA LYS A 236 -8.22 17.81 10.80
C LYS A 236 -8.01 16.38 10.30
N ILE A 237 -8.12 15.41 11.19
CA ILE A 237 -8.14 13.99 10.85
C ILE A 237 -9.59 13.55 10.67
N VAL A 238 -9.88 12.90 9.56
CA VAL A 238 -11.22 12.44 9.18
C VAL A 238 -11.25 10.92 9.01
#